data_7fe0f1e94963d6c6965833f8783351dd
#
_entry.id   7fe0f1e94963d6c6965833f8783351dd
#
_cell.length_a   1.000
_cell.length_b   1.000
_cell.length_c   1.000
_cell.angle_alpha   90.00
_cell.angle_beta   90.00
_cell.angle_gamma   90.00
#
_symmetry.space_group_name_H-M   'P 1'
#
loop_
_entity.id
_entity.type
_entity.pdbx_description
1 polymer ?
#
loop_
_entity_poly.entity_id
_entity_poly.type
_entity_poly.pdbx_seq_one_letter_code
_entity_poly.pdbx_strand_id
1 'polypeptide(L)'
;MLLFAGGFHMFFYSFRKQGDERKYVAQFGHRGGSRFTFGNQVHDNMFWSLASGVPIWSGYVVLILWTHANGWTPAVTMADNPVLFILILMFTGPWVAFHFYWGHRVLHTGPLYRHVHSLHHRNVNVGPWSGISMHPVEHVIYFSSILVHLVVPSHPVIVMFHGYMLALSAIFGHTGFHELLVGRSPVSYTHLRAHETSPD
;
A
#
# COMPACT_ATOMS: atom_id res chain seq x y z
N MET A 1 -2.83 9.33 -2.13
CA MET A 1 -3.67 8.18 -2.51
C MET A 1 -4.64 8.52 -3.64
N LEU A 2 -5.60 9.42 -3.47
CA LEU A 2 -6.59 9.77 -4.51
C LEU A 2 -5.98 10.08 -5.87
N LEU A 3 -4.93 10.90 -5.91
CA LEU A 3 -4.26 11.28 -7.17
C LEU A 3 -3.61 10.06 -7.86
N PHE A 4 -2.95 9.19 -7.12
CA PHE A 4 -2.26 8.02 -7.71
C PHE A 4 -3.24 6.91 -8.08
N ALA A 5 -4.07 6.45 -7.15
CA ALA A 5 -5.04 5.39 -7.45
C ALA A 5 -6.07 5.85 -8.50
N GLY A 6 -6.57 7.09 -8.38
CA GLY A 6 -7.47 7.69 -9.36
C GLY A 6 -6.80 7.92 -10.70
N GLY A 7 -5.58 8.47 -10.71
CA GLY A 7 -4.79 8.68 -11.93
C GLY A 7 -4.50 7.38 -12.67
N PHE A 8 -4.05 6.32 -11.97
CA PHE A 8 -3.86 5.01 -12.57
C PHE A 8 -5.17 4.39 -13.05
N HIS A 9 -6.26 4.55 -12.27
CA HIS A 9 -7.57 4.07 -12.71
C HIS A 9 -8.00 4.77 -14.00
N MET A 10 -7.87 6.10 -14.08
CA MET A 10 -8.18 6.85 -15.30
C MET A 10 -7.28 6.41 -16.45
N PHE A 11 -5.97 6.30 -16.24
CA PHE A 11 -5.03 5.94 -17.29
C PHE A 11 -5.25 4.53 -17.83
N PHE A 12 -5.31 3.53 -16.95
CA PHE A 12 -5.39 2.13 -17.35
C PHE A 12 -6.80 1.66 -17.70
N TYR A 13 -7.83 2.13 -16.99
CA TYR A 13 -9.18 1.56 -17.05
C TYR A 13 -10.19 2.48 -17.73
N SER A 14 -10.19 3.78 -17.46
CA SER A 14 -11.13 4.72 -18.11
C SER A 14 -10.68 5.08 -19.52
N PHE A 15 -9.44 5.54 -19.66
CA PHE A 15 -8.91 5.94 -20.97
C PHE A 15 -8.24 4.80 -21.75
N ARG A 16 -7.97 3.66 -21.12
CA ARG A 16 -7.33 2.47 -21.72
C ARG A 16 -6.08 2.81 -22.54
N LYS A 17 -5.24 3.72 -22.03
CA LYS A 17 -4.08 4.25 -22.76
C LYS A 17 -3.05 3.21 -23.17
N GLN A 18 -3.06 2.04 -22.53
CA GLN A 18 -2.13 0.95 -22.75
C GLN A 18 -2.79 -0.29 -23.36
N GLY A 19 -4.11 -0.27 -23.60
CA GLY A 19 -4.88 -1.46 -24.02
C GLY A 19 -4.98 -2.51 -22.91
N ASP A 20 -5.38 -3.71 -23.28
CA ASP A 20 -5.64 -4.81 -22.34
C ASP A 20 -4.61 -5.96 -22.41
N GLU A 21 -3.67 -5.90 -23.37
CA GLU A 21 -2.73 -6.98 -23.68
C GLU A 21 -1.76 -7.32 -22.54
N ARG A 22 -1.53 -6.36 -21.62
CA ARG A 22 -0.57 -6.49 -20.51
C ARG A 22 -1.23 -6.61 -19.15
N LYS A 23 -2.53 -6.90 -19.11
CA LYS A 23 -3.23 -7.18 -17.87
C LYS A 23 -2.88 -8.56 -17.31
N TYR A 24 -2.83 -8.67 -15.99
CA TYR A 24 -2.68 -9.96 -15.31
C TYR A 24 -3.85 -10.91 -15.59
N VAL A 25 -5.05 -10.36 -15.63
CA VAL A 25 -6.28 -11.07 -15.96
C VAL A 25 -6.86 -10.45 -17.21
N ALA A 26 -6.87 -11.20 -18.32
CA ALA A 26 -7.32 -10.72 -19.63
C ALA A 26 -8.80 -10.29 -19.61
N GLN A 27 -9.63 -10.92 -18.79
CA GLN A 27 -11.05 -10.58 -18.63
C GLN A 27 -11.19 -9.59 -17.46
N PHE A 28 -11.14 -8.30 -17.76
CA PHE A 28 -11.57 -7.27 -16.84
C PHE A 28 -13.10 -7.16 -16.89
N GLY A 29 -13.76 -7.98 -16.12
CA GLY A 29 -15.16 -7.76 -15.80
C GLY A 29 -15.26 -7.21 -14.39
N HIS A 30 -15.90 -6.07 -14.20
CA HIS A 30 -16.42 -5.70 -12.89
C HIS A 30 -17.34 -6.85 -12.48
N ARG A 31 -16.83 -7.79 -11.70
CA ARG A 31 -17.68 -8.82 -11.15
C ARG A 31 -18.53 -8.17 -10.08
N GLY A 32 -19.68 -7.65 -10.50
CA GLY A 32 -20.80 -7.38 -9.61
C GLY A 32 -21.15 -8.70 -8.92
N GLY A 33 -21.57 -8.64 -7.67
CA GLY A 33 -22.02 -9.81 -6.96
C GLY A 33 -22.10 -9.55 -5.46
N SER A 34 -22.79 -10.44 -4.75
CA SER A 34 -22.98 -10.42 -3.28
C SER A 34 -21.65 -10.47 -2.49
N ARG A 35 -20.53 -10.70 -3.17
CA ARG A 35 -19.18 -10.72 -2.59
C ARG A 35 -18.71 -9.31 -2.17
N PHE A 36 -19.18 -8.26 -2.84
CA PHE A 36 -18.78 -6.88 -2.58
C PHE A 36 -19.91 -6.12 -1.89
N THR A 37 -19.57 -5.31 -0.89
CA THR A 37 -20.51 -4.56 -0.06
C THR A 37 -21.49 -3.70 -0.87
N PHE A 38 -21.00 -3.11 -1.98
CA PHE A 38 -21.79 -2.26 -2.86
C PHE A 38 -22.18 -2.94 -4.19
N GLY A 39 -22.04 -4.25 -4.29
CA GLY A 39 -22.29 -4.99 -5.53
C GLY A 39 -21.33 -4.64 -6.69
N ASN A 40 -20.34 -3.78 -6.44
CA ASN A 40 -19.34 -3.32 -7.42
C ASN A 40 -17.96 -3.26 -6.76
N GLN A 41 -17.01 -3.97 -7.36
CA GLN A 41 -15.65 -4.09 -6.83
C GLN A 41 -14.93 -2.75 -6.70
N VAL A 42 -15.06 -1.85 -7.69
CA VAL A 42 -14.36 -0.56 -7.67
C VAL A 42 -14.89 0.33 -6.56
N HIS A 43 -16.23 0.42 -6.42
CA HIS A 43 -16.85 1.23 -5.37
C HIS A 43 -16.50 0.68 -3.98
N ASP A 44 -16.50 -0.63 -3.82
CA ASP A 44 -16.14 -1.31 -2.59
C ASP A 44 -14.67 -1.03 -2.22
N ASN A 45 -13.76 -1.17 -3.19
CA ASN A 45 -12.34 -0.87 -2.98
C ASN A 45 -12.10 0.60 -2.66
N MET A 46 -12.78 1.52 -3.32
CA MET A 46 -12.72 2.95 -3.01
C MET A 46 -13.19 3.22 -1.58
N PHE A 47 -14.31 2.60 -1.18
CA PHE A 47 -14.84 2.78 0.17
C PHE A 47 -13.83 2.35 1.24
N TRP A 48 -13.32 1.13 1.18
CA TRP A 48 -12.37 0.63 2.19
C TRP A 48 -11.06 1.39 2.19
N SER A 49 -10.55 1.75 1.02
CA SER A 49 -9.32 2.54 0.90
C SER A 49 -9.48 3.95 1.48
N LEU A 50 -10.61 4.62 1.23
CA LEU A 50 -10.82 6.01 1.64
C LEU A 50 -11.41 6.15 3.04
N ALA A 51 -12.38 5.31 3.40
CA ALA A 51 -13.06 5.43 4.69
C ALA A 51 -12.26 4.84 5.87
N SER A 52 -11.34 3.92 5.59
CA SER A 52 -10.52 3.26 6.61
C SER A 52 -9.02 3.46 6.35
N GLY A 53 -8.53 3.15 5.15
CA GLY A 53 -7.10 3.21 4.83
C GLY A 53 -6.51 4.60 5.00
N VAL A 54 -7.12 5.62 4.39
CA VAL A 54 -6.63 7.01 4.47
C VAL A 54 -6.66 7.55 5.90
N PRO A 55 -7.75 7.44 6.68
CA PRO A 55 -7.77 7.92 8.07
C PRO A 55 -6.73 7.24 8.96
N ILE A 56 -6.59 5.92 8.90
CA ILE A 56 -5.62 5.19 9.73
C ILE A 56 -4.19 5.55 9.33
N TRP A 57 -3.87 5.57 8.04
CA TRP A 57 -2.58 6.03 7.54
C TRP A 57 -2.25 7.45 8.00
N SER A 58 -3.19 8.38 7.84
CA SER A 58 -3.01 9.77 8.27
C SER A 58 -2.81 9.87 9.78
N GLY A 59 -3.58 9.10 10.55
CA GLY A 59 -3.47 9.05 12.00
C GLY A 59 -2.06 8.65 12.46
N TYR A 60 -1.49 7.61 11.87
CA TYR A 60 -0.12 7.18 12.16
C TYR A 60 0.92 8.23 11.78
N VAL A 61 0.83 8.81 10.58
CA VAL A 61 1.77 9.86 10.14
C VAL A 61 1.70 11.06 11.07
N VAL A 62 0.48 11.53 11.38
CA VAL A 62 0.27 12.67 12.29
C VAL A 62 0.81 12.36 13.68
N LEU A 63 0.54 11.16 14.22
CA LEU A 63 1.06 10.73 15.52
C LEU A 63 2.58 10.84 15.59
N ILE A 64 3.29 10.29 14.60
CA ILE A 64 4.76 10.32 14.60
C ILE A 64 5.29 11.74 14.42
N LEU A 65 4.72 12.52 13.51
CA LEU A 65 5.15 13.92 13.32
C LEU A 65 4.86 14.78 14.56
N TRP A 66 3.74 14.54 15.24
CA TRP A 66 3.39 15.23 16.48
C TRP A 66 4.34 14.87 17.63
N THR A 67 4.64 13.58 17.84
CA THR A 67 5.62 13.16 18.86
C THR A 67 7.00 13.71 18.57
N HIS A 68 7.39 13.75 17.29
CA HIS A 68 8.65 14.34 16.87
C HIS A 68 8.70 15.86 17.13
N ALA A 69 7.66 16.60 16.79
CA ALA A 69 7.56 18.03 17.01
C ALA A 69 7.61 18.43 18.51
N ASN A 70 7.18 17.51 19.40
CA ASN A 70 7.25 17.69 20.85
C ASN A 70 8.58 17.19 21.47
N GLY A 71 9.53 16.73 20.66
CA GLY A 71 10.82 16.22 21.15
C GLY A 71 10.74 14.91 21.90
N TRP A 72 9.69 14.11 21.70
CA TRP A 72 9.47 12.85 22.40
C TRP A 72 10.09 11.64 21.67
N THR A 73 10.59 11.86 20.48
CA THR A 73 11.24 10.83 19.67
C THR A 73 12.67 11.24 19.34
N PRO A 74 13.59 10.27 19.20
CA PRO A 74 14.96 10.57 18.80
C PRO A 74 14.98 11.17 17.39
N ALA A 75 15.78 12.21 17.21
CA ALA A 75 15.89 12.96 15.96
C ALA A 75 17.28 12.80 15.34
N VAL A 76 17.37 12.88 14.03
CA VAL A 76 18.61 12.99 13.26
C VAL A 76 18.39 13.95 12.10
N THR A 77 19.36 14.82 11.87
CA THR A 77 19.34 15.70 10.69
C THR A 77 20.49 15.35 9.75
N MET A 78 20.34 15.77 8.48
CA MET A 78 21.41 15.62 7.48
C MET A 78 22.65 16.45 7.86
N ALA A 79 22.46 17.54 8.60
CA ALA A 79 23.56 18.41 9.03
C ALA A 79 24.35 17.79 10.20
N ASP A 80 23.66 17.14 11.17
CA ASP A 80 24.30 16.59 12.36
C ASP A 80 24.98 15.26 12.10
N ASN A 81 24.31 14.37 11.35
CA ASN A 81 24.85 13.04 11.03
C ASN A 81 24.34 12.55 9.67
N PRO A 82 24.99 12.96 8.57
CA PRO A 82 24.58 12.61 7.22
C PRO A 82 24.64 11.10 6.94
N VAL A 83 25.59 10.39 7.52
CA VAL A 83 25.74 8.93 7.35
C VAL A 83 24.54 8.22 7.95
N LEU A 84 24.21 8.50 9.20
CA LEU A 84 23.06 7.88 9.87
C LEU A 84 21.75 8.23 9.18
N PHE A 85 21.57 9.50 8.76
CA PHE A 85 20.39 9.94 8.00
C PHE A 85 20.20 9.11 6.73
N ILE A 86 21.26 8.94 5.92
CA ILE A 86 21.22 8.17 4.68
C ILE A 86 20.96 6.68 4.96
N LEU A 87 21.61 6.11 5.98
CA LEU A 87 21.40 4.71 6.35
C LEU A 87 19.94 4.45 6.75
N ILE A 88 19.33 5.30 7.57
CA ILE A 88 17.93 5.14 7.96
C ILE A 88 17.00 5.28 6.76
N LEU A 89 17.25 6.27 5.90
CA LEU A 89 16.47 6.44 4.67
C LEU A 89 16.54 5.20 3.78
N MET A 90 17.73 4.65 3.56
CA MET A 90 17.93 3.43 2.76
C MET A 90 17.31 2.19 3.42
N PHE A 91 17.35 2.10 4.75
CA PHE A 91 16.81 0.96 5.48
C PHE A 91 15.28 0.97 5.61
N THR A 92 14.65 2.10 5.32
CA THR A 92 13.18 2.23 5.38
C THR A 92 12.48 1.21 4.47
N GLY A 93 12.94 1.03 3.24
CA GLY A 93 12.37 0.04 2.30
C GLY A 93 12.47 -1.41 2.81
N PRO A 94 13.67 -1.91 3.13
CA PRO A 94 13.84 -3.22 3.77
C PRO A 94 13.00 -3.42 5.04
N TRP A 95 12.87 -2.40 5.88
CA TRP A 95 12.02 -2.45 7.07
C TRP A 95 10.53 -2.61 6.71
N VAL A 96 10.03 -1.83 5.76
CA VAL A 96 8.65 -1.95 5.28
C VAL A 96 8.39 -3.36 4.76
N ALA A 97 9.30 -3.91 3.95
CA ALA A 97 9.16 -5.27 3.40
C ALA A 97 9.17 -6.34 4.51
N PHE A 98 10.08 -6.21 5.49
CA PHE A 98 10.17 -7.12 6.64
C PHE A 98 8.90 -7.08 7.49
N HIS A 99 8.43 -5.89 7.86
CA HIS A 99 7.21 -5.71 8.64
C HIS A 99 5.98 -6.24 7.90
N PHE A 100 5.87 -5.92 6.60
CA PHE A 100 4.79 -6.42 5.75
C PHE A 100 4.77 -7.95 5.71
N TYR A 101 5.90 -8.60 5.47
CA TYR A 101 5.99 -10.05 5.45
C TYR A 101 5.44 -10.69 6.73
N TRP A 102 5.88 -10.23 7.90
CA TRP A 102 5.42 -10.81 9.16
C TRP A 102 3.98 -10.47 9.48
N GLY A 103 3.56 -9.22 9.26
CA GLY A 103 2.17 -8.80 9.42
C GLY A 103 1.22 -9.61 8.53
N HIS A 104 1.57 -9.77 7.26
CA HIS A 104 0.82 -10.56 6.30
C HIS A 104 0.73 -12.04 6.71
N ARG A 105 1.85 -12.62 7.13
CA ARG A 105 1.87 -14.00 7.63
C ARG A 105 0.96 -14.21 8.86
N VAL A 106 0.93 -13.25 9.77
CA VAL A 106 0.01 -13.27 10.92
C VAL A 106 -1.45 -13.17 10.44
N LEU A 107 -1.73 -12.32 9.46
CA LEU A 107 -3.07 -12.18 8.88
C LEU A 107 -3.57 -13.46 8.19
N HIS A 108 -2.67 -14.30 7.69
CA HIS A 108 -3.00 -15.62 7.14
C HIS A 108 -3.31 -16.69 8.19
N THR A 109 -3.23 -16.39 9.50
CA THR A 109 -3.70 -17.34 10.53
C THR A 109 -5.21 -17.44 10.52
N GLY A 110 -5.76 -18.64 10.78
CA GLY A 110 -7.15 -19.00 10.55
C GLY A 110 -8.22 -17.97 10.96
N PRO A 111 -8.26 -17.46 12.21
CA PRO A 111 -9.26 -16.46 12.61
C PRO A 111 -9.08 -15.10 11.91
N LEU A 112 -7.83 -14.62 11.81
CA LEU A 112 -7.52 -13.34 11.18
C LEU A 112 -7.76 -13.38 9.66
N TYR A 113 -7.40 -14.49 9.02
CA TYR A 113 -7.72 -14.66 7.60
C TYR A 113 -9.23 -14.57 7.39
N ARG A 114 -10.00 -15.38 8.12
CA ARG A 114 -11.45 -15.50 7.92
C ARG A 114 -12.20 -14.20 8.13
N HIS A 115 -11.86 -13.44 9.17
CA HIS A 115 -12.64 -12.28 9.61
C HIS A 115 -12.05 -10.93 9.17
N VAL A 116 -10.77 -10.89 8.82
CA VAL A 116 -10.05 -9.65 8.51
C VAL A 116 -9.51 -9.69 7.09
N HIS A 117 -8.58 -10.59 6.80
CA HIS A 117 -7.76 -10.56 5.59
C HIS A 117 -8.49 -11.07 4.33
N SER A 118 -9.51 -11.89 4.49
CA SER A 118 -10.37 -12.35 3.39
C SER A 118 -11.06 -11.20 2.63
N LEU A 119 -11.23 -10.03 3.27
CA LEU A 119 -11.73 -8.83 2.62
C LEU A 119 -10.77 -8.37 1.53
N HIS A 120 -9.46 -8.38 1.78
CA HIS A 120 -8.44 -8.04 0.80
C HIS A 120 -8.38 -9.09 -0.32
N HIS A 121 -8.31 -10.36 0.03
CA HIS A 121 -8.22 -11.48 -0.92
C HIS A 121 -9.45 -11.70 -1.80
N ARG A 122 -10.61 -11.13 -1.49
CA ARG A 122 -11.75 -11.17 -2.42
C ARG A 122 -11.51 -10.43 -3.73
N ASN A 123 -10.48 -9.58 -3.80
CA ASN A 123 -10.06 -8.82 -4.98
C ASN A 123 -9.20 -9.68 -5.93
N VAL A 124 -9.74 -10.79 -6.43
CA VAL A 124 -9.03 -11.69 -7.37
C VAL A 124 -8.60 -10.97 -8.64
N ASN A 125 -9.38 -9.98 -9.09
CA ASN A 125 -9.06 -9.14 -10.22
C ASN A 125 -8.61 -7.77 -9.71
N VAL A 126 -7.30 -7.63 -9.47
CA VAL A 126 -6.73 -6.43 -8.87
C VAL A 126 -6.83 -5.20 -9.75
N GLY A 127 -6.94 -4.05 -9.13
CA GLY A 127 -6.93 -2.73 -9.76
C GLY A 127 -6.38 -1.68 -8.81
N PRO A 128 -6.08 -0.46 -9.24
CA PRO A 128 -5.36 0.55 -8.44
C PRO A 128 -5.98 0.85 -7.07
N TRP A 129 -7.29 0.66 -6.92
CA TRP A 129 -8.01 0.86 -5.67
C TRP A 129 -7.96 -0.35 -4.74
N SER A 130 -7.59 -1.54 -5.25
CA SER A 130 -7.59 -2.77 -4.43
C SER A 130 -6.38 -2.87 -3.51
N GLY A 131 -5.27 -2.18 -3.81
CA GLY A 131 -4.04 -2.30 -3.04
C GLY A 131 -4.16 -1.93 -1.56
N ILE A 132 -5.08 -1.01 -1.25
CA ILE A 132 -5.36 -0.60 0.13
C ILE A 132 -6.84 -0.83 0.46
N SER A 133 -7.49 -1.75 -0.23
CA SER A 133 -8.84 -2.21 0.11
C SER A 133 -8.74 -3.35 1.12
N MET A 134 -8.62 -2.98 2.38
CA MET A 134 -8.35 -3.87 3.51
C MET A 134 -9.34 -3.61 4.65
N HIS A 135 -9.48 -4.58 5.54
CA HIS A 135 -10.23 -4.40 6.77
C HIS A 135 -9.54 -3.38 7.70
N PRO A 136 -10.26 -2.57 8.51
CA PRO A 136 -9.64 -1.59 9.42
C PRO A 136 -8.56 -2.17 10.34
N VAL A 137 -8.75 -3.39 10.86
CA VAL A 137 -7.74 -4.08 11.68
C VAL A 137 -6.47 -4.37 10.87
N GLU A 138 -6.61 -4.75 9.61
CA GLU A 138 -5.48 -4.96 8.71
C GLU A 138 -4.74 -3.65 8.42
N HIS A 139 -5.46 -2.53 8.22
CA HIS A 139 -4.84 -1.21 8.09
C HIS A 139 -4.02 -0.82 9.33
N VAL A 140 -4.55 -1.11 10.53
CA VAL A 140 -3.79 -0.86 11.78
C VAL A 140 -2.50 -1.67 11.78
N ILE A 141 -2.54 -2.96 11.46
CA ILE A 141 -1.36 -3.81 11.39
C ILE A 141 -0.41 -3.33 10.27
N TYR A 142 -0.92 -3.08 9.08
CA TYR A 142 -0.12 -2.71 7.93
C TYR A 142 0.64 -1.39 8.11
N PHE A 143 -0.06 -0.35 8.58
CA PHE A 143 0.55 0.97 8.79
C PHE A 143 1.36 1.08 10.08
N SER A 144 1.28 0.12 11.00
CA SER A 144 2.03 0.16 12.26
C SER A 144 3.56 0.10 12.06
N SER A 145 4.05 -0.28 10.88
CA SER A 145 5.49 -0.28 10.58
C SER A 145 6.14 1.10 10.82
N ILE A 146 5.37 2.19 10.66
CA ILE A 146 5.85 3.56 10.85
C ILE A 146 6.17 3.87 12.34
N LEU A 147 5.65 3.07 13.28
CA LEU A 147 5.92 3.22 14.71
C LEU A 147 7.40 3.01 15.08
N VAL A 148 8.20 2.42 14.19
CA VAL A 148 9.65 2.31 14.36
C VAL A 148 10.31 3.66 14.63
N HIS A 149 9.75 4.75 14.09
CA HIS A 149 10.24 6.11 14.28
C HIS A 149 10.00 6.68 15.68
N LEU A 150 9.30 5.97 16.55
CA LEU A 150 9.24 6.29 17.98
C LEU A 150 10.57 5.99 18.72
N VAL A 151 11.35 5.04 18.20
CA VAL A 151 12.57 4.54 18.83
C VAL A 151 13.83 4.70 17.98
N VAL A 152 13.68 4.77 16.66
CA VAL A 152 14.80 4.98 15.72
C VAL A 152 14.92 6.47 15.41
N PRO A 153 16.13 7.05 15.56
CA PRO A 153 16.36 8.46 15.22
C PRO A 153 15.88 8.75 13.80
N SER A 154 15.06 9.78 13.66
CA SER A 154 14.42 10.04 12.37
C SER A 154 14.28 11.54 12.09
N HIS A 155 14.01 11.88 10.86
CA HIS A 155 13.70 13.21 10.39
C HIS A 155 12.28 13.21 9.80
N PRO A 156 11.49 14.30 9.89
CA PRO A 156 10.16 14.36 9.30
C PRO A 156 10.09 13.93 7.82
N VAL A 157 11.14 14.23 7.04
CA VAL A 157 11.25 13.78 5.64
C VAL A 157 11.30 12.26 5.53
N ILE A 158 12.04 11.57 6.42
CA ILE A 158 12.12 10.09 6.42
C ILE A 158 10.77 9.51 6.84
N VAL A 159 10.11 10.09 7.84
CA VAL A 159 8.76 9.67 8.26
C VAL A 159 7.76 9.80 7.12
N MET A 160 7.78 10.93 6.41
CA MET A 160 6.92 11.16 5.23
C MET A 160 7.24 10.17 4.10
N PHE A 161 8.52 9.94 3.83
CA PHE A 161 8.97 8.95 2.83
C PHE A 161 8.44 7.56 3.17
N HIS A 162 8.57 7.13 4.45
CA HIS A 162 8.03 5.86 4.92
C HIS A 162 6.51 5.77 4.71
N GLY A 163 5.77 6.79 5.15
CA GLY A 163 4.32 6.85 4.95
C GLY A 163 3.91 6.77 3.48
N TYR A 164 4.63 7.46 2.60
CA TYR A 164 4.39 7.38 1.16
C TYR A 164 4.75 6.01 0.57
N MET A 165 5.85 5.39 1.02
CA MET A 165 6.19 4.02 0.59
C MET A 165 5.08 3.04 0.91
N LEU A 166 4.54 3.07 2.13
CA LEU A 166 3.41 2.20 2.51
C LEU A 166 2.19 2.39 1.60
N ALA A 167 1.84 3.65 1.32
CA ALA A 167 0.67 3.95 0.51
C ALA A 167 0.87 3.63 -0.97
N LEU A 168 2.01 4.02 -1.54
CA LEU A 168 2.24 3.94 -2.98
C LEU A 168 2.65 2.53 -3.42
N SER A 169 3.45 1.79 -2.62
CA SER A 169 3.84 0.42 -2.98
C SER A 169 2.62 -0.48 -3.18
N ALA A 170 1.63 -0.38 -2.30
CA ALA A 170 0.38 -1.11 -2.44
C ALA A 170 -0.40 -0.73 -3.72
N ILE A 171 -0.49 0.57 -4.05
CA ILE A 171 -1.16 1.03 -5.28
C ILE A 171 -0.42 0.55 -6.52
N PHE A 172 0.91 0.66 -6.54
CA PHE A 172 1.73 0.22 -7.68
C PHE A 172 1.64 -1.30 -7.90
N GLY A 173 1.68 -2.10 -6.82
CA GLY A 173 1.55 -3.56 -6.89
C GLY A 173 0.19 -4.03 -7.41
N HIS A 174 -0.84 -3.21 -7.26
CA HIS A 174 -2.22 -3.54 -7.62
C HIS A 174 -2.73 -2.81 -8.86
N THR A 175 -1.87 -2.34 -9.74
CA THR A 175 -2.34 -1.68 -10.99
C THR A 175 -3.17 -2.59 -11.89
N GLY A 176 -3.02 -3.92 -11.77
CA GLY A 176 -3.65 -4.92 -12.61
C GLY A 176 -2.90 -5.17 -13.92
N PHE A 177 -1.71 -4.59 -14.08
CA PHE A 177 -0.87 -4.70 -15.27
C PHE A 177 0.54 -5.19 -14.91
N HIS A 178 1.15 -5.97 -15.80
CA HIS A 178 2.54 -6.43 -15.64
C HIS A 178 3.55 -5.29 -15.75
N GLU A 179 3.24 -4.30 -16.57
CA GLU A 179 4.16 -3.23 -16.96
C GLU A 179 3.40 -1.93 -17.18
N LEU A 180 4.05 -0.81 -16.90
CA LEU A 180 3.66 0.51 -17.34
C LEU A 180 4.48 0.89 -18.57
N LEU A 181 3.82 1.29 -19.64
CA LEU A 181 4.50 1.87 -20.80
C LEU A 181 4.73 3.36 -20.60
N VAL A 182 5.98 3.75 -20.49
CA VAL A 182 6.39 5.16 -20.52
C VAL A 182 7.00 5.43 -21.90
N GLY A 183 6.20 6.00 -22.78
CA GLY A 183 6.56 6.11 -24.21
C GLY A 183 6.61 4.71 -24.87
N ARG A 184 7.81 4.29 -25.31
CA ARG A 184 8.06 2.96 -25.90
C ARG A 184 8.78 1.99 -24.95
N SER A 185 9.14 2.44 -23.76
CA SER A 185 9.90 1.63 -22.80
C SER A 185 8.98 1.04 -21.72
N PRO A 186 9.01 -0.29 -21.50
CA PRO A 186 8.28 -0.92 -20.42
C PRO A 186 9.00 -0.70 -19.08
N VAL A 187 8.22 -0.33 -18.06
CA VAL A 187 8.65 -0.34 -16.66
C VAL A 187 7.91 -1.47 -15.96
N SER A 188 8.67 -2.50 -15.56
CA SER A 188 8.09 -3.71 -14.96
C SER A 188 7.80 -3.53 -13.47
N TYR A 189 6.66 -4.07 -13.01
CA TYR A 189 6.25 -4.12 -11.60
C TYR A 189 6.38 -5.53 -11.00
N THR A 190 7.07 -6.45 -11.66
CA THR A 190 7.08 -7.88 -11.33
C THR A 190 7.59 -8.21 -9.92
N HIS A 191 8.33 -7.33 -9.27
CA HIS A 191 8.85 -7.58 -7.91
C HIS A 191 7.81 -7.56 -6.80
N LEU A 192 6.62 -7.01 -7.03
CA LEU A 192 5.58 -6.89 -6.01
C LEU A 192 4.56 -8.04 -6.02
N ARG A 193 4.64 -8.93 -7.02
CA ARG A 193 3.64 -9.97 -7.26
C ARG A 193 3.79 -11.24 -6.40
N ALA A 194 4.95 -11.47 -5.81
CA ALA A 194 5.29 -12.75 -5.20
C ALA A 194 4.46 -13.11 -3.95
N HIS A 195 3.73 -12.16 -3.39
CA HIS A 195 3.02 -12.34 -2.12
C HIS A 195 1.51 -12.54 -2.24
N GLU A 196 0.92 -12.34 -3.42
CA GLU A 196 -0.54 -12.35 -3.57
C GLU A 196 -1.10 -13.56 -4.32
N THR A 197 -0.25 -14.35 -4.94
CA THR A 197 -0.63 -15.48 -5.80
C THR A 197 -0.35 -16.85 -5.21
N SER A 198 -0.02 -16.98 -3.94
CA SER A 198 0.01 -18.28 -3.28
C SER A 198 -1.42 -18.74 -3.05
N PRO A 199 -1.94 -19.73 -3.77
CA PRO A 199 -3.14 -20.44 -3.34
C PRO A 199 -2.73 -21.28 -2.14
N ASP A 200 -3.37 -21.07 -1.02
CA ASP A 200 -3.38 -22.00 0.10
C ASP A 200 -4.37 -23.11 -0.19
#